data_d6c99a5746edbaf674710fdca61d3a47
#
_entry.id   d6c99a5746edbaf674710fdca61d3a47
#
_cell.length_a   1.000
_cell.length_b   1.000
_cell.length_c   1.000
_cell.angle_alpha   90.00
_cell.angle_beta   90.00
_cell.angle_gamma   90.00
#
_symmetry.space_group_name_H-M   'P 1'
#
loop_
_entity.id
_entity.type
_entity.pdbx_description
1 polymer ?
#
loop_
_entity_poly.entity_id
_entity_poly.type
_entity_poly.pdbx_seq_one_letter_code
_entity_poly.pdbx_strand_id
1 'polypeptide(L)'
;MTEELRIGRRRVRVTSADRVLFPADGVTKGDLAAYYADVGPALVPHLRDRPFTLKRYPHGIDDRPYFAKQAPKGKPSWVPTRQFRTWPREGGSRLVDFALVNEPAALVWMVQMNCIDMNAWYSRVDKPDRPDYVVFDL
;
A
#
# COMPACT_ATOMS: atom_id res chain seq x y z
N MET A 1 -10.55 12.64 -13.64
CA MET A 1 -10.97 11.44 -14.38
C MET A 1 -10.92 10.24 -13.45
N THR A 2 -11.90 9.41 -13.50
CA THR A 2 -11.99 8.19 -12.71
C THR A 2 -11.95 6.98 -13.63
N GLU A 3 -11.09 6.02 -13.29
CA GLU A 3 -11.01 4.75 -14.00
C GLU A 3 -11.45 3.62 -13.09
N GLU A 4 -12.03 2.58 -13.67
CA GLU A 4 -12.35 1.35 -12.95
C GLU A 4 -11.51 0.22 -13.53
N LEU A 5 -10.68 -0.40 -12.69
CA LEU A 5 -9.85 -1.52 -13.08
C LEU A 5 -10.46 -2.81 -12.53
N ARG A 6 -10.61 -3.80 -13.43
CA ARG A 6 -11.00 -5.15 -13.04
C ARG A 6 -9.77 -6.00 -12.84
N ILE A 7 -9.58 -6.50 -11.59
CA ILE A 7 -8.42 -7.28 -11.21
C ILE A 7 -8.94 -8.57 -10.57
N GLY A 8 -8.85 -9.67 -11.34
CA GLY A 8 -9.54 -10.90 -10.96
C GLY A 8 -11.05 -10.67 -10.90
N ARG A 9 -11.64 -10.98 -9.76
CA ARG A 9 -13.07 -10.75 -9.48
C ARG A 9 -13.35 -9.40 -8.80
N ARG A 10 -12.31 -8.61 -8.54
CA ARG A 10 -12.47 -7.31 -7.86
C ARG A 10 -12.57 -6.20 -8.89
N ARG A 11 -13.23 -5.12 -8.48
CA ARG A 11 -13.24 -3.86 -9.21
C ARG A 11 -12.66 -2.79 -8.29
N VAL A 12 -11.64 -2.12 -8.75
CA VAL A 12 -11.00 -1.04 -8.00
C VAL A 12 -11.19 0.27 -8.76
N ARG A 13 -11.81 1.22 -8.10
CA ARG A 13 -12.03 2.54 -8.64
C ARG A 13 -10.83 3.44 -8.30
N VAL A 14 -10.20 3.99 -9.33
CA VAL A 14 -9.06 4.90 -9.20
C VAL A 14 -9.52 6.30 -9.58
N THR A 15 -9.61 7.18 -8.59
CA THR A 15 -10.00 8.58 -8.79
C THR A 15 -8.77 9.42 -9.17
N SER A 16 -8.98 10.51 -9.90
CA SER A 16 -7.91 11.37 -10.40
C SER A 16 -6.83 10.57 -11.13
N ALA A 17 -7.26 9.65 -11.97
CA ALA A 17 -6.36 8.74 -12.69
C ALA A 17 -5.39 9.49 -13.62
N ASP A 18 -5.80 10.65 -14.12
CA ASP A 18 -5.01 11.53 -14.98
C ASP A 18 -4.02 12.41 -14.22
N ARG A 19 -4.02 12.37 -12.90
CA ARG A 19 -3.07 13.18 -12.10
C ARG A 19 -1.65 12.67 -12.30
N VAL A 20 -0.75 13.56 -12.69
CA VAL A 20 0.67 13.24 -12.89
C VAL A 20 1.34 13.04 -11.53
N LEU A 21 1.94 11.86 -11.32
CA LEU A 21 2.68 11.53 -10.10
C LEU A 21 4.19 11.70 -10.27
N PHE A 22 4.69 11.51 -11.50
CA PHE A 22 6.11 11.67 -11.86
C PHE A 22 6.23 12.74 -12.93
N PRO A 23 6.39 14.01 -12.56
CA PRO A 23 6.37 15.11 -13.53
C PRO A 23 7.44 15.00 -14.61
N ALA A 24 8.63 14.48 -14.27
CA ALA A 24 9.72 14.32 -15.22
C ALA A 24 9.39 13.38 -16.38
N ASP A 25 8.58 12.34 -16.10
CA ASP A 25 8.26 11.27 -17.06
C ASP A 25 6.79 11.32 -17.53
N GLY A 26 5.98 12.16 -16.92
CA GLY A 26 4.56 12.26 -17.23
C GLY A 26 3.72 11.07 -16.77
N VAL A 27 4.24 10.23 -15.87
CA VAL A 27 3.52 9.04 -15.36
C VAL A 27 2.40 9.47 -14.43
N THR A 28 1.20 8.98 -14.74
CA THR A 28 -0.02 9.31 -14.00
C THR A 28 -0.36 8.28 -12.92
N LYS A 29 -1.34 8.62 -12.09
CA LYS A 29 -1.89 7.70 -11.10
C LYS A 29 -2.52 6.46 -11.77
N GLY A 30 -3.18 6.65 -12.91
CA GLY A 30 -3.74 5.55 -13.68
C GLY A 30 -2.65 4.62 -14.24
N ASP A 31 -1.55 5.19 -14.75
CA ASP A 31 -0.40 4.40 -15.22
C ASP A 31 0.20 3.57 -14.10
N LEU A 32 0.35 4.15 -12.91
CA LEU A 32 0.88 3.45 -11.75
C LEU A 32 -0.07 2.33 -11.29
N ALA A 33 -1.38 2.58 -11.31
CA ALA A 33 -2.38 1.56 -10.98
C ALA A 33 -2.30 0.38 -11.97
N ALA A 34 -2.19 0.66 -13.26
CA ALA A 34 -2.02 -0.37 -14.30
C ALA A 34 -0.73 -1.16 -14.10
N TYR A 35 0.37 -0.49 -13.77
CA TYR A 35 1.63 -1.16 -13.47
C TYR A 35 1.50 -2.16 -12.32
N TYR A 36 0.90 -1.74 -11.20
CA TYR A 36 0.73 -2.64 -10.06
C TYR A 36 -0.29 -3.75 -10.31
N ALA A 37 -1.28 -3.51 -11.16
CA ALA A 37 -2.17 -4.58 -11.61
C ALA A 37 -1.39 -5.66 -12.38
N ASP A 38 -0.46 -5.25 -13.23
CA ASP A 38 0.35 -6.13 -14.08
C ASP A 38 1.39 -6.91 -13.27
N VAL A 39 2.14 -6.26 -12.39
CA VAL A 39 3.17 -6.92 -11.58
C VAL A 39 2.61 -7.58 -10.31
N GLY A 40 1.34 -7.35 -9.99
CA GLY A 40 0.70 -7.84 -8.77
C GLY A 40 0.91 -9.32 -8.50
N PRO A 41 0.69 -10.23 -9.47
CA PRO A 41 0.92 -11.66 -9.25
C PRO A 41 2.34 -12.02 -8.81
N ALA A 42 3.34 -11.27 -9.29
CA ALA A 42 4.75 -11.47 -8.90
C ALA A 42 5.08 -10.82 -7.55
N LEU A 43 4.47 -9.67 -7.24
CA LEU A 43 4.78 -8.89 -6.06
C LEU A 43 4.04 -9.36 -4.79
N VAL A 44 2.78 -9.73 -4.92
CA VAL A 44 1.94 -10.12 -3.76
C VAL A 44 2.55 -11.23 -2.89
N PRO A 45 3.21 -12.27 -3.43
CA PRO A 45 3.86 -13.27 -2.59
C PRO A 45 4.88 -12.70 -1.61
N HIS A 46 5.49 -11.56 -1.92
CA HIS A 46 6.46 -10.86 -1.06
C HIS A 46 5.81 -9.95 -0.02
N LEU A 47 4.53 -9.63 -0.18
CA LEU A 47 3.77 -8.75 0.72
C LEU A 47 2.73 -9.50 1.57
N ARG A 48 2.41 -10.73 1.20
CA ARG A 48 1.34 -11.51 1.80
C ARG A 48 1.55 -11.70 3.31
N ASP A 49 0.48 -11.42 4.06
CA ASP A 49 0.45 -11.57 5.52
C ASP A 49 1.52 -10.75 6.25
N ARG A 50 1.92 -9.62 5.65
CA ARG A 50 2.86 -8.68 6.27
C ARG A 50 2.15 -7.38 6.59
N PRO A 51 2.21 -6.88 7.83
CA PRO A 51 1.64 -5.57 8.13
C PRO A 51 2.16 -4.51 7.18
N PHE A 52 1.24 -3.80 6.53
CA PHE A 52 1.56 -2.82 5.50
C PHE A 52 1.52 -1.41 6.08
N THR A 53 2.52 -0.60 5.77
CA THR A 53 2.53 0.83 6.11
C THR A 53 2.34 1.62 4.83
N LEU A 54 1.33 2.49 4.81
CA LEU A 54 1.07 3.34 3.66
C LEU A 54 2.02 4.54 3.69
N LYS A 55 2.84 4.66 2.65
CA LYS A 55 3.61 5.87 2.38
C LYS A 55 2.87 6.63 1.29
N ARG A 56 2.20 7.70 1.67
CA ARG A 56 1.25 8.39 0.79
C ARG A 56 1.84 9.66 0.21
N TYR A 57 1.66 9.82 -1.11
CA TYR A 57 2.15 10.96 -1.90
C TYR A 57 0.96 11.69 -2.52
N PRO A 58 0.20 12.47 -1.78
CA PRO A 58 -1.02 13.09 -2.29
C PRO A 58 -0.76 14.07 -3.45
N HIS A 59 0.46 14.59 -3.56
CA HIS A 59 0.84 15.56 -4.58
C HIS A 59 1.92 15.05 -5.55
N GLY A 60 2.24 13.76 -5.53
CA GLY A 60 3.22 13.15 -6.42
C GLY A 60 4.59 12.94 -5.78
N ILE A 61 5.52 12.39 -6.58
CA ILE A 61 6.83 11.91 -6.09
C ILE A 61 7.75 13.04 -5.61
N ASP A 62 7.63 14.23 -6.19
CA ASP A 62 8.50 15.36 -5.88
C ASP A 62 8.06 16.10 -4.61
N ASP A 63 6.90 15.78 -4.09
CA ASP A 63 6.38 16.40 -2.88
C ASP A 63 6.55 15.52 -1.66
N ARG A 64 6.43 16.12 -0.47
CA ARG A 64 6.68 15.40 0.78
C ARG A 64 5.62 14.34 1.03
N PRO A 65 6.00 13.06 1.19
CA PRO A 65 5.07 12.01 1.60
C PRO A 65 4.78 12.04 3.11
N TYR A 66 3.73 11.31 3.50
CA TYR A 66 3.50 11.00 4.92
C TYR A 66 3.18 9.51 5.10
N PHE A 67 3.50 8.99 6.28
CA PHE A 67 3.26 7.60 6.62
C PHE A 67 1.95 7.42 7.39
N ALA A 68 1.21 6.37 7.05
CA ALA A 68 0.01 5.95 7.76
C ALA A 68 0.09 4.46 8.07
N LYS A 69 0.16 4.11 9.34
CA LYS A 69 0.16 2.71 9.79
C LYS A 69 -1.26 2.16 9.89
N GLN A 70 -2.19 2.98 10.38
CA GLN A 70 -3.60 2.61 10.49
C GLN A 70 -4.21 2.45 9.10
N ALA A 71 -4.91 1.33 8.86
CA ALA A 71 -5.65 1.12 7.63
C ALA A 71 -6.67 2.26 7.44
N PRO A 72 -6.75 2.87 6.24
CA PRO A 72 -7.63 3.99 5.99
C PRO A 72 -9.10 3.66 6.19
N LYS A 73 -9.87 4.65 6.62
CA LYS A 73 -11.33 4.56 6.63
C LYS A 73 -11.85 4.35 5.19
N GLY A 74 -12.88 3.55 5.04
CA GLY A 74 -13.40 3.21 3.72
C GLY A 74 -12.64 2.09 3.02
N LYS A 75 -11.73 1.44 3.71
CA LYS A 75 -11.05 0.25 3.23
C LYS A 75 -12.08 -0.78 2.75
N PRO A 76 -11.89 -1.41 1.57
CA PRO A 76 -12.75 -2.50 1.13
C PRO A 76 -12.76 -3.65 2.14
N SER A 77 -13.91 -4.30 2.30
CA SER A 77 -14.04 -5.41 3.23
C SER A 77 -13.13 -6.61 2.90
N TRP A 78 -12.77 -6.75 1.64
CA TRP A 78 -11.89 -7.82 1.17
C TRP A 78 -10.39 -7.52 1.37
N VAL A 79 -10.02 -6.34 1.87
CA VAL A 79 -8.66 -6.06 2.34
C VAL A 79 -8.63 -6.36 3.83
N PRO A 80 -7.96 -7.46 4.25
CA PRO A 80 -7.92 -7.84 5.66
C PRO A 80 -7.02 -6.93 6.47
N THR A 81 -7.21 -6.94 7.79
CA THR A 81 -6.35 -6.22 8.73
C THR A 81 -5.90 -7.14 9.85
N ARG A 82 -4.79 -6.79 10.49
CA ARG A 82 -4.34 -7.36 11.75
C ARG A 82 -3.94 -6.25 12.70
N GLN A 83 -4.30 -6.41 13.96
CA GLN A 83 -4.04 -5.41 14.99
C GLN A 83 -2.74 -5.73 15.72
N PHE A 84 -1.88 -4.73 15.83
CA PHE A 84 -0.65 -4.80 16.62
C PHE A 84 -0.51 -3.57 17.49
N ARG A 85 0.12 -3.73 18.64
CA ARG A 85 0.49 -2.62 19.51
C ARG A 85 1.79 -1.99 19.00
N THR A 86 1.78 -0.66 18.91
CA THR A 86 2.96 0.11 18.49
C THR A 86 3.35 1.10 19.58
N TRP A 87 4.63 1.46 19.60
CA TRP A 87 5.20 2.40 20.55
C TRP A 87 5.82 3.57 19.79
N PRO A 88 5.03 4.64 19.53
CA PRO A 88 5.59 5.84 18.91
C PRO A 88 6.59 6.51 19.84
N ARG A 89 7.48 7.35 19.26
CA ARG A 89 8.50 8.05 20.03
C ARG A 89 7.91 8.94 21.13
N GLU A 90 6.75 9.54 20.86
CA GLU A 90 6.01 10.38 21.78
C GLU A 90 4.65 9.76 22.07
N GLY A 91 4.20 9.89 23.32
CA GLY A 91 2.97 9.30 23.78
C GLY A 91 3.11 7.84 24.19
N GLY A 92 2.05 7.26 24.72
CA GLY A 92 1.99 5.84 25.10
C GLY A 92 1.82 4.91 23.91
N SER A 93 1.78 3.61 24.19
CA SER A 93 1.49 2.61 23.16
C SER A 93 0.07 2.78 22.63
N ARG A 94 -0.14 2.38 21.37
CA ARG A 94 -1.45 2.37 20.72
C ARG A 94 -1.65 1.10 19.90
N LEU A 95 -2.89 0.67 19.78
CA LEU A 95 -3.29 -0.41 18.89
C LEU A 95 -3.52 0.16 17.50
N VAL A 96 -2.95 -0.49 16.50
CA VAL A 96 -3.05 -0.09 15.08
C VAL A 96 -3.54 -1.29 14.27
N ASP A 97 -4.54 -1.04 13.43
CA ASP A 97 -5.02 -2.02 12.47
C ASP A 97 -4.25 -1.86 11.17
N PHE A 98 -3.30 -2.77 10.93
CA PHE A 98 -2.51 -2.77 9.70
C PHE A 98 -3.26 -3.47 8.59
N ALA A 99 -3.30 -2.87 7.41
CA ALA A 99 -3.79 -3.55 6.20
C ALA A 99 -2.82 -4.65 5.76
N LEU A 100 -3.37 -5.70 5.13
CA LEU A 100 -2.59 -6.78 4.53
C LEU A 100 -2.85 -6.81 3.02
N VAL A 101 -1.79 -6.84 2.23
CA VAL A 101 -1.87 -6.89 0.77
C VAL A 101 -1.72 -8.34 0.33
N ASN A 102 -2.86 -9.04 0.23
CA ASN A 102 -2.90 -10.48 -0.02
C ASN A 102 -3.40 -10.84 -1.43
N GLU A 103 -3.76 -9.86 -2.24
CA GLU A 103 -4.18 -10.05 -3.63
C GLU A 103 -3.81 -8.82 -4.46
N PRO A 104 -3.66 -8.96 -5.80
CA PRO A 104 -3.26 -7.84 -6.66
C PRO A 104 -4.21 -6.64 -6.60
N ALA A 105 -5.51 -6.86 -6.43
CA ALA A 105 -6.47 -5.77 -6.29
C ALA A 105 -6.15 -4.87 -5.07
N ALA A 106 -5.58 -5.43 -4.01
CA ALA A 106 -5.19 -4.65 -2.84
C ALA A 106 -4.02 -3.71 -3.15
N LEU A 107 -3.08 -4.11 -4.01
CA LEU A 107 -2.00 -3.21 -4.48
C LEU A 107 -2.58 -2.00 -5.21
N VAL A 108 -3.52 -2.24 -6.13
CA VAL A 108 -4.16 -1.16 -6.87
C VAL A 108 -4.96 -0.25 -5.94
N TRP A 109 -5.59 -0.82 -4.93
CA TRP A 109 -6.26 -0.01 -3.91
C TRP A 109 -5.26 0.85 -3.12
N MET A 110 -4.05 0.35 -2.84
CA MET A 110 -3.02 1.18 -2.21
C MET A 110 -2.62 2.36 -3.10
N VAL A 111 -2.55 2.16 -4.43
CA VAL A 111 -2.34 3.27 -5.37
C VAL A 111 -3.49 4.26 -5.30
N GLN A 112 -4.74 3.78 -5.22
CA GLN A 112 -5.90 4.66 -5.01
C GLN A 112 -5.73 5.50 -3.75
N MET A 113 -5.11 4.97 -2.71
CA MET A 113 -4.79 5.68 -1.47
C MET A 113 -3.50 6.51 -1.55
N ASN A 114 -3.01 6.76 -2.75
CA ASN A 114 -1.83 7.57 -3.07
C ASN A 114 -0.48 6.95 -2.67
N CYS A 115 -0.40 5.64 -2.48
CA CYS A 115 0.88 4.97 -2.32
C CYS A 115 1.57 4.86 -3.68
N ILE A 116 2.87 5.16 -3.71
CA ILE A 116 3.72 4.97 -4.89
C ILE A 116 4.59 3.74 -4.69
N ASP A 117 5.34 3.69 -3.59
CA ASP A 117 6.14 2.53 -3.20
C ASP A 117 5.42 1.74 -2.11
N MET A 118 5.62 0.43 -2.12
CA MET A 118 4.92 -0.50 -1.22
C MET A 118 5.82 -0.89 -0.06
N ASN A 119 5.36 -0.63 1.16
CA ASN A 119 6.14 -0.82 2.38
C ASN A 119 5.46 -1.82 3.30
N ALA A 120 6.07 -2.96 3.53
CA ALA A 120 5.58 -3.99 4.42
C ALA A 120 6.66 -4.40 5.43
N TRP A 121 6.22 -5.01 6.53
CA TRP A 121 7.14 -5.54 7.53
C TRP A 121 8.01 -6.66 6.94
N TYR A 122 9.19 -6.83 7.52
CA TYR A 122 10.11 -7.93 7.18
C TYR A 122 9.75 -9.23 7.90
N SER A 123 8.68 -9.21 8.69
CA SER A 123 8.09 -10.36 9.36
C SER A 123 6.62 -10.51 8.95
N ARG A 124 6.09 -11.73 9.13
CA ARG A 124 4.69 -12.04 8.89
C ARG A 124 3.88 -11.95 10.18
N VAL A 125 2.55 -11.84 10.04
CA VAL A 125 1.61 -11.71 11.16
C VAL A 125 1.64 -12.89 12.13
N ASP A 126 1.98 -14.09 11.66
CA ASP A 126 2.07 -15.31 12.48
C ASP A 126 3.36 -15.39 13.29
N LYS A 127 4.40 -14.64 12.89
CA LYS A 127 5.71 -14.60 13.54
C LYS A 127 6.26 -13.17 13.56
N PRO A 128 5.57 -12.22 14.22
CA PRO A 128 5.92 -10.80 14.13
C PRO A 128 7.31 -10.46 14.67
N ASP A 129 7.82 -11.26 15.61
CA ASP A 129 9.15 -11.06 16.22
C ASP A 129 10.27 -11.83 15.50
N ARG A 130 9.95 -12.49 14.39
CA ARG A 130 10.92 -13.29 13.63
C ARG A 130 10.94 -12.87 12.16
N PRO A 131 11.70 -11.81 11.82
CA PRO A 131 11.85 -11.38 10.42
C PRO A 131 12.43 -12.51 9.56
N ASP A 132 11.89 -12.62 8.34
CA ASP A 132 12.36 -13.56 7.32
C ASP A 132 12.98 -12.86 6.11
N TYR A 133 13.09 -11.50 6.18
CA TYR A 133 13.80 -10.67 5.23
C TYR A 133 14.90 -9.87 5.91
N VAL A 134 15.97 -9.65 5.14
CA VAL A 134 17.00 -8.66 5.43
C VAL A 134 17.01 -7.66 4.28
N VAL A 135 17.01 -6.37 4.60
CA VAL A 135 17.05 -5.30 3.61
C VAL A 135 18.38 -4.54 3.77
N PHE A 136 19.08 -4.39 2.67
CA PHE A 136 20.29 -3.57 2.59
C PHE A 136 19.93 -2.31 1.80
N ASP A 137 19.80 -1.20 2.51
CA ASP A 137 19.51 0.10 1.91
C ASP A 137 20.84 0.80 1.62
N LEU A 138 21.23 0.83 0.34
CA LEU A 138 22.53 1.32 -0.12
C LEU A 138 22.51 2.80 -0.46
#